data_7dfda67d0dbdc2c5e1ce23bf0644afb5
#
_entry.id   7dfda67d0dbdc2c5e1ce23bf0644afb5
#
_cell.length_a   1.000
_cell.length_b   1.000
_cell.length_c   1.000
_cell.angle_alpha   90.00
_cell.angle_beta   90.00
_cell.angle_gamma   90.00
#
_symmetry.space_group_name_H-M   'P 1'
#
loop_
_entity.id
_entity.type
_entity.pdbx_description
1 polymer ?
#
loop_
_entity_poly.entity_id
_entity_poly.type
_entity_poly.pdbx_seq_one_letter_code
_entity_poly.pdbx_strand_id
1 'polypeptide(L)'
;MKVTVCELSNHPEEFARDWDRLAAHVNEEQSELVLLPEMVFFPWSAWSKKFDPVIWEAAVKAHEQAEDLLRKLSPACACGTSPINKDGKRLNEAFVWEKSSGYRPAHEKYYLPDEEGFWEASWYERGKGDFTPVKCRQALVGFVICTDIWFFDHSRTYGKKGVHIIACPRATPRNSLEKWLVAGRAASVVSGAFALSSNRISREREKADLGGQGWIVGPNGKVLGLTSAKKPFLTLDLDLSKAERAKHTYPRYVEA
;
A
#
# COMPACT_ATOMS: atom_id res chain seq x y z
N MET A 1 -18.26 2.73 -2.62
CA MET A 1 -17.17 1.83 -3.10
C MET A 1 -16.62 1.07 -1.91
N LYS A 2 -16.82 -0.25 -1.88
CA LYS A 2 -16.30 -1.08 -0.80
C LYS A 2 -14.80 -1.32 -0.96
N VAL A 3 -14.01 -0.94 0.05
CA VAL A 3 -12.55 -1.08 0.04
C VAL A 3 -12.07 -1.88 1.23
N THR A 4 -11.09 -2.74 1.02
CA THR A 4 -10.46 -3.57 2.06
C THR A 4 -9.01 -3.19 2.25
N VAL A 5 -8.61 -3.00 3.51
CA VAL A 5 -7.21 -2.96 3.96
C VAL A 5 -6.91 -4.16 4.84
N CYS A 6 -5.65 -4.57 4.90
CA CYS A 6 -5.28 -5.82 5.58
C CYS A 6 -3.93 -5.75 6.31
N GLU A 7 -3.76 -6.68 7.24
CA GLU A 7 -2.47 -7.13 7.75
C GLU A 7 -2.19 -8.52 7.20
N LEU A 8 -1.00 -8.74 6.64
CA LEU A 8 -0.58 -10.05 6.15
C LEU A 8 0.77 -10.43 6.74
N SER A 9 0.90 -11.69 7.14
CA SER A 9 2.12 -12.20 7.76
C SER A 9 3.31 -12.11 6.82
N ASN A 10 4.46 -11.78 7.39
CA ASN A 10 5.74 -11.82 6.69
C ASN A 10 6.31 -13.26 6.59
N HIS A 11 5.84 -14.18 7.43
CA HIS A 11 6.25 -15.59 7.42
C HIS A 11 5.50 -16.36 6.33
N PRO A 12 6.18 -17.10 5.42
CA PRO A 12 5.55 -17.73 4.25
C PRO A 12 4.36 -18.67 4.56
N GLU A 13 4.50 -19.54 5.55
CA GLU A 13 3.43 -20.49 5.90
C GLU A 13 2.20 -19.80 6.49
N GLU A 14 2.42 -18.74 7.27
CA GLU A 14 1.34 -17.96 7.84
C GLU A 14 0.71 -17.05 6.77
N PHE A 15 1.51 -16.50 5.86
CA PHE A 15 1.05 -15.73 4.71
C PHE A 15 0.06 -16.55 3.87
N ALA A 16 0.36 -17.81 3.58
CA ALA A 16 -0.55 -18.66 2.80
C ALA A 16 -1.93 -18.79 3.47
N ARG A 17 -1.96 -19.01 4.80
CA ARG A 17 -3.22 -19.06 5.57
C ARG A 17 -3.94 -17.71 5.62
N ASP A 18 -3.18 -16.62 5.82
CA ASP A 18 -3.75 -15.28 5.87
C ASP A 18 -4.31 -14.88 4.50
N TRP A 19 -3.67 -15.32 3.40
CA TRP A 19 -4.14 -15.06 2.04
C TRP A 19 -5.49 -15.73 1.75
N ASP A 20 -5.65 -16.99 2.11
CA ASP A 20 -6.92 -17.70 1.91
C ASP A 20 -8.04 -17.07 2.75
N ARG A 21 -7.74 -16.62 3.97
CA ARG A 21 -8.68 -15.88 4.83
C ARG A 21 -9.02 -14.51 4.25
N LEU A 22 -8.03 -13.79 3.69
CA LEU A 22 -8.25 -12.52 3.01
C LEU A 22 -9.17 -12.70 1.81
N ALA A 23 -8.91 -13.71 0.97
CA ALA A 23 -9.72 -14.00 -0.20
C ALA A 23 -11.18 -14.32 0.18
N ALA A 24 -11.38 -15.13 1.22
CA ALA A 24 -12.72 -15.41 1.76
C ALA A 24 -13.42 -14.12 2.23
N HIS A 25 -12.73 -13.30 3.05
CA HIS A 25 -13.25 -12.02 3.55
C HIS A 25 -13.62 -11.05 2.41
N VAL A 26 -12.74 -10.89 1.42
CA VAL A 26 -12.96 -10.01 0.26
C VAL A 26 -14.21 -10.41 -0.53
N ASN A 27 -14.40 -11.73 -0.72
CA ASN A 27 -15.56 -12.27 -1.43
C ASN A 27 -16.84 -12.15 -0.60
N GLU A 28 -16.80 -12.41 0.70
CA GLU A 28 -17.93 -12.27 1.61
C GLU A 28 -18.40 -10.81 1.70
N GLU A 29 -17.47 -9.88 1.89
CA GLU A 29 -17.75 -8.45 1.97
C GLU A 29 -18.07 -7.81 0.62
N GLN A 30 -17.88 -8.52 -0.48
CA GLN A 30 -18.03 -7.99 -1.86
C GLN A 30 -17.17 -6.74 -2.09
N SER A 31 -15.90 -6.81 -1.71
CA SER A 31 -14.97 -5.69 -1.89
C SER A 31 -14.75 -5.36 -3.36
N GLU A 32 -14.66 -4.08 -3.67
CA GLU A 32 -14.39 -3.58 -5.02
C GLU A 32 -12.90 -3.24 -5.21
N LEU A 33 -12.20 -2.89 -4.10
CA LEU A 33 -10.77 -2.64 -4.08
C LEU A 33 -10.15 -3.26 -2.82
N VAL A 34 -9.01 -3.95 -3.00
CA VAL A 34 -8.18 -4.46 -1.91
C VAL A 34 -6.82 -3.80 -1.99
N LEU A 35 -6.38 -3.14 -0.91
CA LEU A 35 -5.01 -2.66 -0.79
C LEU A 35 -4.17 -3.72 -0.08
N LEU A 36 -3.09 -4.16 -0.71
CA LEU A 36 -2.13 -5.12 -0.17
C LEU A 36 -0.96 -4.38 0.50
N PRO A 37 -0.26 -5.02 1.46
CA PRO A 37 1.02 -4.53 1.98
C PRO A 37 2.12 -4.43 0.92
N GLU A 38 3.19 -3.75 1.27
CA GLU A 38 4.36 -3.57 0.41
C GLU A 38 5.09 -4.90 0.13
N MET A 39 5.35 -5.20 -1.16
CA MET A 39 6.10 -6.36 -1.66
C MET A 39 5.70 -7.70 -1.00
N VAL A 40 4.39 -7.96 -0.90
CA VAL A 40 3.79 -8.91 0.03
C VAL A 40 4.04 -10.39 -0.29
N PHE A 41 4.33 -10.76 -1.55
CA PHE A 41 4.42 -12.16 -1.99
C PHE A 41 5.77 -12.83 -1.71
N PHE A 42 6.68 -12.13 -1.02
CA PHE A 42 7.97 -12.67 -0.58
C PHE A 42 8.31 -12.09 0.81
N PRO A 43 9.02 -12.81 1.69
CA PRO A 43 9.46 -12.25 2.98
C PRO A 43 10.25 -10.95 2.83
N TRP A 44 10.10 -10.02 3.79
CA TRP A 44 10.81 -8.74 3.75
C TRP A 44 12.31 -8.95 3.70
N SER A 45 12.96 -8.51 2.63
CA SER A 45 14.37 -8.75 2.35
C SER A 45 15.29 -7.60 2.79
N ALA A 46 14.79 -6.35 2.79
CA ALA A 46 15.58 -5.16 3.14
C ALA A 46 15.88 -5.00 4.65
N TRP A 47 15.69 -6.06 5.46
CA TRP A 47 16.15 -6.12 6.85
C TRP A 47 17.68 -6.16 6.96
N SER A 48 18.40 -6.59 5.93
CA SER A 48 19.86 -6.68 5.83
C SER A 48 20.40 -5.56 4.96
N LYS A 49 21.47 -4.89 5.39
CA LYS A 49 22.19 -3.92 4.57
C LYS A 49 22.90 -4.57 3.39
N LYS A 50 23.29 -5.84 3.54
CA LYS A 50 23.98 -6.58 2.49
C LYS A 50 22.94 -7.04 1.45
N PHE A 51 23.04 -6.49 0.25
CA PHE A 51 22.26 -6.94 -0.91
C PHE A 51 22.64 -8.39 -1.28
N ASP A 52 21.60 -9.18 -1.59
CA ASP A 52 21.75 -10.55 -2.07
C ASP A 52 20.94 -10.71 -3.38
N PRO A 53 21.60 -10.88 -4.53
CA PRO A 53 20.91 -11.01 -5.81
C PRO A 53 20.03 -12.24 -5.90
N VAL A 54 20.36 -13.33 -5.20
CA VAL A 54 19.55 -14.56 -5.20
C VAL A 54 18.22 -14.31 -4.49
N ILE A 55 18.24 -13.61 -3.37
CA ILE A 55 17.03 -13.23 -2.63
C ILE A 55 16.18 -12.24 -3.46
N TRP A 56 16.82 -11.27 -4.11
CA TRP A 56 16.11 -10.30 -4.96
C TRP A 56 15.38 -10.98 -6.12
N GLU A 57 16.08 -11.84 -6.88
CA GLU A 57 15.48 -12.57 -8.00
C GLU A 57 14.37 -13.53 -7.54
N ALA A 58 14.53 -14.15 -6.38
CA ALA A 58 13.47 -14.97 -5.79
C ALA A 58 12.23 -14.13 -5.44
N ALA A 59 12.43 -12.90 -4.92
CA ALA A 59 11.34 -11.98 -4.64
C ALA A 59 10.62 -11.52 -5.91
N VAL A 60 11.36 -11.14 -6.95
CA VAL A 60 10.79 -10.78 -8.27
C VAL A 60 9.95 -11.94 -8.80
N LYS A 61 10.53 -13.13 -8.88
CA LYS A 61 9.83 -14.33 -9.36
C LYS A 61 8.56 -14.67 -8.59
N ALA A 62 8.60 -14.54 -7.26
CA ALA A 62 7.43 -14.80 -6.42
C ALA A 62 6.27 -13.82 -6.72
N HIS A 63 6.58 -12.56 -7.03
CA HIS A 63 5.58 -11.57 -7.41
C HIS A 63 5.06 -11.77 -8.84
N GLU A 64 5.90 -12.14 -9.79
CA GLU A 64 5.48 -12.51 -11.16
C GLU A 64 4.54 -13.72 -11.16
N GLN A 65 4.76 -14.67 -10.28
CA GLN A 65 3.95 -15.88 -10.12
C GLN A 65 2.67 -15.70 -9.27
N ALA A 66 2.44 -14.50 -8.73
CA ALA A 66 1.32 -14.25 -7.82
C ALA A 66 -0.05 -14.09 -8.51
N GLU A 67 -0.14 -14.21 -9.82
CA GLU A 67 -1.39 -13.99 -10.54
C GLU A 67 -2.53 -14.89 -10.06
N ASP A 68 -2.27 -16.17 -9.80
CA ASP A 68 -3.28 -17.11 -9.29
C ASP A 68 -3.77 -16.72 -7.89
N LEU A 69 -2.90 -16.15 -7.06
CA LEU A 69 -3.29 -15.58 -5.77
C LEU A 69 -4.20 -14.36 -5.97
N LEU A 70 -3.81 -13.43 -6.83
CA LEU A 70 -4.61 -12.24 -7.14
C LEU A 70 -5.98 -12.60 -7.72
N ARG A 71 -6.08 -13.66 -8.53
CA ARG A 71 -7.35 -14.17 -9.07
C ARG A 71 -8.35 -14.58 -7.98
N LYS A 72 -7.89 -15.06 -6.82
CA LYS A 72 -8.76 -15.41 -5.67
C LYS A 72 -9.46 -14.18 -5.08
N LEU A 73 -8.94 -12.96 -5.28
CA LEU A 73 -9.56 -11.70 -4.84
C LEU A 73 -10.62 -11.16 -5.82
N SER A 74 -10.76 -11.78 -7.00
CA SER A 74 -11.74 -11.35 -8.01
C SER A 74 -13.18 -11.49 -7.48
N PRO A 75 -14.10 -10.52 -7.75
CA PRO A 75 -13.98 -9.45 -8.74
C PRO A 75 -13.29 -8.17 -8.27
N ALA A 76 -12.76 -8.10 -7.04
CA ALA A 76 -12.08 -6.92 -6.56
C ALA A 76 -10.85 -6.55 -7.41
N CYS A 77 -10.59 -5.24 -7.49
CA CYS A 77 -9.32 -4.71 -7.96
C CYS A 77 -8.28 -4.83 -6.84
N ALA A 78 -7.10 -5.40 -7.11
CA ALA A 78 -6.00 -5.45 -6.16
C ALA A 78 -4.99 -4.34 -6.44
N CYS A 79 -4.65 -3.59 -5.39
CA CYS A 79 -3.58 -2.58 -5.38
C CYS A 79 -2.45 -3.07 -4.46
N GLY A 80 -1.21 -3.04 -4.91
CA GLY A 80 -0.07 -3.52 -4.13
C GLY A 80 1.24 -3.02 -4.70
N THR A 81 2.36 -3.60 -4.28
CA THR A 81 3.67 -3.33 -4.86
C THR A 81 4.44 -4.62 -5.16
N SER A 82 5.33 -4.54 -6.14
CA SER A 82 6.20 -5.62 -6.58
C SER A 82 7.65 -5.16 -6.70
N PRO A 83 8.63 -5.97 -6.30
CA PRO A 83 10.00 -5.79 -6.77
C PRO A 83 10.06 -6.14 -8.25
N ILE A 84 10.69 -5.29 -9.05
CA ILE A 84 10.84 -5.50 -10.49
C ILE A 84 12.25 -5.18 -10.95
N ASN A 85 12.67 -5.81 -12.05
CA ASN A 85 13.86 -5.42 -12.82
C ASN A 85 13.39 -4.69 -14.08
N LYS A 86 13.77 -3.42 -14.24
CA LYS A 86 13.35 -2.56 -15.35
C LYS A 86 14.47 -1.63 -15.78
N ASP A 87 14.80 -1.62 -17.05
CA ASP A 87 15.86 -0.75 -17.63
C ASP A 87 17.22 -0.87 -16.89
N GLY A 88 17.57 -2.08 -16.46
CA GLY A 88 18.81 -2.35 -15.69
C GLY A 88 18.77 -1.91 -14.23
N LYS A 89 17.63 -1.47 -13.72
CA LYS A 89 17.42 -1.06 -12.32
C LYS A 89 16.52 -2.06 -11.59
N ARG A 90 16.75 -2.15 -10.29
CA ARG A 90 15.85 -2.83 -9.34
C ARG A 90 14.93 -1.78 -8.77
N LEU A 91 13.65 -1.97 -8.83
CA LEU A 91 12.63 -1.01 -8.40
C LEU A 91 11.56 -1.69 -7.53
N ASN A 92 10.93 -0.90 -6.68
CA ASN A 92 9.68 -1.25 -6.00
C ASN A 92 8.55 -0.50 -6.71
N GLU A 93 7.73 -1.24 -7.47
CA GLU A 93 6.68 -0.66 -8.32
C GLU A 93 5.29 -0.97 -7.78
N ALA A 94 4.48 0.08 -7.55
CA ALA A 94 3.06 -0.08 -7.28
C ALA A 94 2.31 -0.52 -8.53
N PHE A 95 1.29 -1.34 -8.32
CA PHE A 95 0.44 -1.85 -9.38
C PHE A 95 -1.05 -1.79 -9.03
N VAL A 96 -1.84 -1.79 -10.08
CA VAL A 96 -3.27 -2.10 -10.06
C VAL A 96 -3.47 -3.37 -10.88
N TRP A 97 -4.11 -4.38 -10.28
CA TRP A 97 -4.44 -5.62 -10.96
C TRP A 97 -5.96 -5.82 -11.00
N GLU A 98 -6.49 -6.15 -12.15
CA GLU A 98 -7.89 -6.52 -12.36
C GLU A 98 -7.94 -7.76 -13.28
N LYS A 99 -8.87 -8.68 -13.00
CA LYS A 99 -8.99 -9.91 -13.80
C LYS A 99 -9.16 -9.65 -15.31
N SER A 100 -9.81 -8.54 -15.68
CA SER A 100 -10.08 -8.18 -17.06
C SER A 100 -8.91 -7.53 -17.81
N SER A 101 -8.03 -6.81 -17.08
CA SER A 101 -6.92 -6.04 -17.68
C SER A 101 -5.53 -6.49 -17.23
N GLY A 102 -5.46 -7.42 -16.29
CA GLY A 102 -4.20 -7.90 -15.74
C GLY A 102 -3.48 -6.84 -14.89
N TYR A 103 -2.17 -6.98 -14.84
CA TYR A 103 -1.28 -6.08 -14.12
C TYR A 103 -1.07 -4.77 -14.90
N ARG A 104 -1.20 -3.64 -14.20
CA ARG A 104 -0.93 -2.30 -14.72
C ARG A 104 -0.01 -1.55 -13.75
N PRO A 105 1.18 -1.07 -14.19
CA PRO A 105 2.07 -0.28 -13.34
C PRO A 105 1.42 1.06 -12.96
N ALA A 106 1.74 1.56 -11.78
CA ALA A 106 1.12 2.76 -11.23
C ALA A 106 2.14 3.80 -10.74
N HIS A 107 3.12 3.41 -9.95
CA HIS A 107 4.10 4.30 -9.35
C HIS A 107 5.36 3.53 -8.95
N GLU A 108 6.53 4.11 -9.11
CA GLU A 108 7.80 3.55 -8.65
C GLU A 108 8.23 4.29 -7.37
N LYS A 109 8.49 3.55 -6.26
CA LYS A 109 8.91 4.14 -4.98
C LYS A 109 10.10 5.09 -5.17
N TYR A 110 10.00 6.28 -4.61
CA TYR A 110 11.00 7.32 -4.83
C TYR A 110 11.87 7.58 -3.60
N TYR A 111 11.30 7.60 -2.41
CA TYR A 111 12.04 7.85 -1.17
C TYR A 111 12.37 6.54 -0.46
N LEU A 112 13.66 6.22 -0.43
CA LEU A 112 14.16 4.95 0.09
C LEU A 112 14.85 5.18 1.44
N PRO A 113 14.39 4.53 2.52
CA PRO A 113 15.11 4.53 3.79
C PRO A 113 16.45 3.77 3.69
N ASP A 114 17.39 4.17 4.53
CA ASP A 114 18.71 3.55 4.68
C ASP A 114 19.04 3.45 6.17
N GLU A 115 18.27 2.63 6.91
CA GLU A 115 18.40 2.45 8.34
C GLU A 115 18.23 0.99 8.75
N GLU A 116 18.56 0.64 10.00
CA GLU A 116 18.48 -0.73 10.51
C GLU A 116 17.09 -1.32 10.34
N GLY A 117 17.03 -2.51 9.72
CA GLY A 117 15.79 -3.22 9.40
C GLY A 117 15.10 -2.77 8.11
N PHE A 118 15.52 -1.62 7.55
CA PHE A 118 14.92 -0.99 6.37
C PHE A 118 15.98 -0.40 5.42
N TRP A 119 16.96 -1.25 5.02
CA TRP A 119 18.07 -0.89 4.13
C TRP A 119 17.65 -0.86 2.66
N GLU A 120 16.54 -0.22 2.34
CA GLU A 120 15.95 -0.26 1.00
C GLU A 120 16.87 0.34 -0.07
N ALA A 121 17.56 1.44 0.25
CA ALA A 121 18.53 2.06 -0.67
C ALA A 121 19.73 1.15 -1.04
N SER A 122 19.97 0.08 -0.27
CA SER A 122 20.96 -0.95 -0.60
C SER A 122 20.40 -2.06 -1.50
N TRP A 123 19.07 -2.20 -1.57
CA TRP A 123 18.39 -3.28 -2.30
C TRP A 123 17.88 -2.87 -3.66
N TYR A 124 17.36 -1.65 -3.80
CA TYR A 124 16.78 -1.15 -5.05
C TYR A 124 16.98 0.36 -5.21
N GLU A 125 16.76 0.85 -6.41
CA GLU A 125 17.00 2.24 -6.77
C GLU A 125 15.69 3.05 -6.71
N ARG A 126 15.85 4.37 -6.73
CA ARG A 126 14.73 5.30 -6.82
C ARG A 126 14.05 5.21 -8.18
N GLY A 127 12.74 5.26 -8.17
CA GLY A 127 11.92 5.43 -9.36
C GLY A 127 12.06 6.81 -10.00
N LYS A 128 11.21 7.10 -10.96
CA LYS A 128 11.25 8.34 -11.75
C LYS A 128 10.77 9.59 -10.98
N GLY A 129 10.15 9.42 -9.81
CA GLY A 129 9.54 10.53 -9.06
C GLY A 129 8.25 11.05 -9.70
N ASP A 130 7.63 10.24 -10.54
CA ASP A 130 6.35 10.56 -11.16
C ASP A 130 5.20 10.08 -10.26
N PHE A 131 4.50 11.04 -9.66
CA PHE A 131 3.33 10.81 -8.83
C PHE A 131 2.06 11.07 -9.65
N THR A 132 1.85 10.23 -10.68
CA THR A 132 0.66 10.27 -11.54
C THR A 132 -0.42 9.33 -10.98
N PRO A 133 -1.66 9.82 -10.77
CA PRO A 133 -2.73 8.98 -10.31
C PRO A 133 -3.22 8.02 -11.39
N VAL A 134 -3.70 6.85 -10.97
CA VAL A 134 -4.24 5.82 -11.86
C VAL A 134 -5.70 5.54 -11.56
N LYS A 135 -6.46 5.18 -12.58
CA LYS A 135 -7.86 4.77 -12.41
C LYS A 135 -7.95 3.32 -11.93
N CYS A 136 -8.71 3.10 -10.87
CA CYS A 136 -9.11 1.78 -10.39
C CYS A 136 -10.62 1.79 -10.16
N ARG A 137 -11.38 1.04 -10.97
CA ARG A 137 -12.83 1.10 -10.97
C ARG A 137 -13.33 2.54 -11.17
N GLN A 138 -14.22 3.02 -10.27
CA GLN A 138 -14.71 4.40 -10.27
C GLN A 138 -13.79 5.38 -9.55
N ALA A 139 -12.75 4.91 -8.83
CA ALA A 139 -11.85 5.77 -8.08
C ALA A 139 -10.61 6.17 -8.90
N LEU A 140 -10.14 7.40 -8.68
CA LEU A 140 -8.80 7.83 -9.05
C LEU A 140 -7.89 7.63 -7.82
N VAL A 141 -6.83 6.83 -7.96
CA VAL A 141 -5.95 6.39 -6.89
C VAL A 141 -4.56 6.97 -7.07
N GLY A 142 -4.02 7.61 -6.03
CA GLY A 142 -2.64 8.05 -5.96
C GLY A 142 -1.84 7.12 -5.05
N PHE A 143 -0.71 6.62 -5.50
CA PHE A 143 0.16 5.78 -4.68
C PHE A 143 1.24 6.58 -3.99
N VAL A 144 1.44 6.31 -2.70
CA VAL A 144 2.59 6.73 -1.89
C VAL A 144 3.11 5.49 -1.17
N ILE A 145 4.19 4.90 -1.69
CA ILE A 145 4.69 3.63 -1.16
C ILE A 145 5.46 3.90 0.12
N CYS A 146 4.93 3.43 1.25
CA CYS A 146 5.58 3.48 2.56
C CYS A 146 6.19 4.87 2.84
N THR A 147 7.49 5.04 2.82
CA THR A 147 8.20 6.30 3.13
C THR A 147 7.77 7.50 2.27
N ASP A 148 7.26 7.29 1.05
CA ASP A 148 6.76 8.38 0.21
C ASP A 148 5.67 9.22 0.88
N ILE A 149 4.90 8.64 1.82
CA ILE A 149 3.80 9.34 2.49
C ILE A 149 4.26 10.55 3.32
N TRP A 150 5.51 10.56 3.77
CA TRP A 150 6.07 11.65 4.57
C TRP A 150 6.34 12.93 3.77
N PHE A 151 6.33 12.82 2.44
CA PHE A 151 6.53 13.94 1.52
C PHE A 151 5.18 14.46 1.05
N PHE A 152 4.52 15.24 1.91
CA PHE A 152 3.12 15.66 1.78
C PHE A 152 2.81 16.49 0.54
N ASP A 153 3.81 17.08 -0.11
CA ASP A 153 3.64 17.81 -1.38
C ASP A 153 3.06 16.91 -2.47
N HIS A 154 3.43 15.62 -2.48
CA HIS A 154 2.84 14.65 -3.40
C HIS A 154 1.36 14.39 -3.09
N SER A 155 1.02 14.26 -1.80
CA SER A 155 -0.38 14.11 -1.37
C SER A 155 -1.20 15.36 -1.72
N ARG A 156 -0.64 16.57 -1.54
CA ARG A 156 -1.27 17.83 -1.95
C ARG A 156 -1.47 17.87 -3.47
N THR A 157 -0.48 17.47 -4.24
CA THR A 157 -0.55 17.39 -5.71
C THR A 157 -1.63 16.41 -6.16
N TYR A 158 -1.74 15.24 -5.51
CA TYR A 158 -2.84 14.31 -5.75
C TYR A 158 -4.21 14.93 -5.47
N GLY A 159 -4.34 15.74 -4.42
CA GLY A 159 -5.56 16.49 -4.15
C GLY A 159 -5.95 17.40 -5.30
N LYS A 160 -4.99 18.19 -5.85
CA LYS A 160 -5.17 19.07 -7.01
C LYS A 160 -5.54 18.29 -8.29
N LYS A 161 -5.05 17.04 -8.43
CA LYS A 161 -5.36 16.13 -9.55
C LYS A 161 -6.70 15.37 -9.37
N GLY A 162 -7.48 15.67 -8.33
CA GLY A 162 -8.80 15.05 -8.11
C GLY A 162 -8.78 13.64 -7.55
N VAL A 163 -7.67 13.16 -6.97
CA VAL A 163 -7.55 11.81 -6.40
C VAL A 163 -8.58 11.57 -5.30
N HIS A 164 -9.27 10.42 -5.37
CA HIS A 164 -10.26 10.00 -4.37
C HIS A 164 -9.61 9.23 -3.22
N ILE A 165 -8.55 8.44 -3.52
CA ILE A 165 -7.89 7.52 -2.59
C ILE A 165 -6.38 7.69 -2.70
N ILE A 166 -5.72 7.94 -1.58
CA ILE A 166 -4.27 7.75 -1.43
C ILE A 166 -4.05 6.34 -0.91
N ALA A 167 -3.34 5.52 -1.67
CA ALA A 167 -2.97 4.16 -1.33
C ALA A 167 -1.53 4.10 -0.82
N CYS A 168 -1.35 3.62 0.41
CA CYS A 168 -0.05 3.51 1.07
C CYS A 168 0.23 2.06 1.49
N PRO A 169 0.73 1.20 0.57
CA PRO A 169 1.29 -0.10 0.93
C PRO A 169 2.51 0.08 1.84
N ARG A 170 2.59 -0.69 2.94
CA ARG A 170 3.68 -0.54 3.92
C ARG A 170 4.30 -1.88 4.32
N ALA A 171 5.58 -1.78 4.73
CA ALA A 171 6.29 -2.75 5.55
C ALA A 171 7.00 -1.95 6.66
N THR A 172 6.34 -1.71 7.79
CA THR A 172 6.80 -0.76 8.81
C THR A 172 6.83 -1.36 10.21
N PRO A 173 7.77 -0.92 11.07
CA PRO A 173 7.98 -1.54 12.38
C PRO A 173 6.87 -1.20 13.38
N ARG A 174 6.72 -2.08 14.35
CA ARG A 174 5.72 -2.02 15.42
C ARG A 174 5.84 -0.77 16.28
N ASN A 175 7.07 -0.31 16.57
CA ASN A 175 7.33 0.84 17.42
C ASN A 175 6.99 2.18 16.77
N SER A 176 6.59 2.20 15.50
CA SER A 176 6.30 3.42 14.74
C SER A 176 4.83 3.55 14.27
N LEU A 177 3.94 2.64 14.67
CA LEU A 177 2.54 2.60 14.20
C LEU A 177 1.80 3.93 14.33
N GLU A 178 1.91 4.59 15.50
CA GLU A 178 1.29 5.89 15.74
C GLU A 178 1.81 6.98 14.77
N LYS A 179 3.12 7.00 14.51
CA LYS A 179 3.71 7.94 13.56
C LYS A 179 3.13 7.76 12.17
N TRP A 180 3.02 6.50 11.70
CA TRP A 180 2.45 6.19 10.40
C TRP A 180 0.97 6.56 10.28
N LEU A 181 0.19 6.39 11.35
CA LEU A 181 -1.20 6.82 11.38
C LEU A 181 -1.31 8.35 11.31
N VAL A 182 -0.43 9.08 11.99
CA VAL A 182 -0.34 10.56 11.88
C VAL A 182 -0.05 10.98 10.44
N ALA A 183 0.92 10.32 9.76
CA ALA A 183 1.21 10.59 8.36
C ALA A 183 -0.01 10.34 7.44
N GLY A 184 -0.72 9.23 7.63
CA GLY A 184 -1.95 8.92 6.89
C GLY A 184 -3.04 9.96 7.10
N ARG A 185 -3.23 10.43 8.33
CA ARG A 185 -4.17 11.50 8.66
C ARG A 185 -3.78 12.83 8.01
N ALA A 186 -2.51 13.20 8.05
CA ALA A 186 -2.00 14.41 7.41
C ALA A 186 -2.17 14.34 5.88
N ALA A 187 -1.78 13.22 5.26
CA ALA A 187 -1.94 13.00 3.82
C ALA A 187 -3.41 13.14 3.38
N SER A 188 -4.35 12.59 4.15
CA SER A 188 -5.78 12.72 3.84
C SER A 188 -6.28 14.16 3.97
N VAL A 189 -5.83 14.90 5.00
CA VAL A 189 -6.22 16.30 5.20
C VAL A 189 -5.68 17.20 4.09
N VAL A 190 -4.40 17.07 3.71
CA VAL A 190 -3.79 17.96 2.70
C VAL A 190 -4.28 17.66 1.28
N SER A 191 -4.70 16.43 1.00
CA SER A 191 -5.22 16.01 -0.30
C SER A 191 -6.74 16.13 -0.44
N GLY A 192 -7.47 16.06 0.67
CA GLY A 192 -8.92 15.88 0.65
C GLY A 192 -9.36 14.52 0.09
N ALA A 193 -8.47 13.52 0.11
CA ALA A 193 -8.75 12.15 -0.31
C ALA A 193 -8.91 11.22 0.90
N PHE A 194 -9.55 10.07 0.71
CA PHE A 194 -9.38 8.98 1.66
C PHE A 194 -7.92 8.52 1.65
N ALA A 195 -7.36 8.18 2.80
CA ALA A 195 -6.06 7.54 2.87
C ALA A 195 -6.23 6.12 3.39
N LEU A 196 -5.70 5.16 2.63
CA LEU A 196 -5.76 3.73 2.93
C LEU A 196 -4.34 3.19 3.11
N SER A 197 -4.16 2.31 4.06
CA SER A 197 -2.90 1.58 4.20
C SER A 197 -3.11 0.16 4.66
N SER A 198 -2.33 -0.73 4.09
CA SER A 198 -2.12 -2.10 4.56
C SER A 198 -0.67 -2.27 4.98
N ASN A 199 -0.41 -3.10 5.97
CA ASN A 199 0.93 -3.30 6.50
C ASN A 199 1.23 -4.79 6.66
N ARG A 200 2.50 -5.14 6.56
CA ARG A 200 2.97 -6.47 6.95
C ARG A 200 2.96 -6.62 8.47
N ILE A 201 2.82 -7.86 8.93
CA ILE A 201 2.96 -8.19 10.33
C ILE A 201 3.99 -9.30 10.52
N SER A 202 4.93 -9.10 11.44
CA SER A 202 5.83 -10.14 11.94
C SER A 202 5.27 -10.73 13.22
N ARG A 203 5.36 -12.04 13.33
CA ARG A 203 5.14 -12.77 14.57
C ARG A 203 6.49 -13.06 15.22
N GLU A 204 6.50 -13.59 16.43
CA GLU A 204 7.72 -13.76 17.23
C GLU A 204 8.86 -14.45 16.44
N ARG A 205 10.09 -13.93 16.58
CA ARG A 205 11.38 -14.43 16.02
C ARG A 205 11.69 -14.11 14.56
N GLU A 206 11.02 -13.17 13.94
CA GLU A 206 11.41 -12.68 12.62
C GLU A 206 12.53 -11.61 12.71
N LYS A 207 13.34 -11.49 11.63
CA LYS A 207 14.45 -10.51 11.57
C LYS A 207 13.97 -9.06 11.46
N ALA A 208 12.76 -8.84 10.94
CA ALA A 208 12.11 -7.54 10.91
C ALA A 208 10.88 -7.57 11.83
N ASP A 209 10.79 -6.65 12.80
CA ASP A 209 9.62 -6.51 13.68
C ASP A 209 8.54 -5.65 13.01
N LEU A 210 7.86 -6.22 12.02
CA LEU A 210 6.79 -5.54 11.29
C LEU A 210 5.50 -5.48 12.12
N GLY A 211 4.88 -4.30 12.17
CA GLY A 211 3.89 -3.99 13.20
C GLY A 211 2.43 -4.32 12.87
N GLY A 212 2.10 -4.64 11.62
CA GLY A 212 0.69 -4.73 11.22
C GLY A 212 -0.01 -3.36 11.21
N GLN A 213 -1.28 -3.32 11.58
CA GLN A 213 -2.13 -2.13 11.68
C GLN A 213 -2.31 -1.39 10.34
N GLY A 214 -3.13 -1.98 9.46
CA GLY A 214 -3.72 -1.25 8.35
C GLY A 214 -4.74 -0.21 8.84
N TRP A 215 -5.03 0.80 8.02
CA TRP A 215 -5.97 1.84 8.39
C TRP A 215 -6.73 2.41 7.18
N ILE A 216 -7.94 2.93 7.46
CA ILE A 216 -8.74 3.74 6.56
C ILE A 216 -9.00 5.08 7.25
N VAL A 217 -8.61 6.17 6.61
CA VAL A 217 -8.78 7.55 7.09
C VAL A 217 -9.64 8.33 6.11
N GLY A 218 -10.62 9.05 6.62
CA GLY A 218 -11.50 9.91 5.84
C GLY A 218 -10.84 11.21 5.37
N PRO A 219 -11.40 11.91 4.37
CA PRO A 219 -10.82 13.12 3.77
C PRO A 219 -10.58 14.29 4.74
N ASN A 220 -11.17 14.22 5.92
CA ASN A 220 -11.01 15.21 7.01
C ASN A 220 -10.01 14.78 8.10
N GLY A 221 -9.24 13.71 7.87
CA GLY A 221 -8.28 13.18 8.86
C GLY A 221 -8.89 12.30 9.95
N LYS A 222 -10.19 12.02 9.92
CA LYS A 222 -10.84 11.11 10.88
C LYS A 222 -10.47 9.67 10.57
N VAL A 223 -9.95 8.95 11.55
CA VAL A 223 -9.75 7.50 11.45
C VAL A 223 -11.12 6.83 11.39
N LEU A 224 -11.40 6.12 10.31
CA LEU A 224 -12.66 5.41 10.08
C LEU A 224 -12.58 3.97 10.58
N GLY A 225 -11.38 3.39 10.59
CA GLY A 225 -11.12 2.08 11.14
C GLY A 225 -9.66 1.68 11.03
N LEU A 226 -9.29 0.71 11.87
CA LEU A 226 -7.95 0.11 11.97
C LEU A 226 -8.09 -1.41 11.92
N THR A 227 -7.11 -2.07 11.31
CA THR A 227 -6.95 -3.51 11.50
C THR A 227 -6.21 -3.81 12.81
N SER A 228 -6.23 -5.04 13.23
CA SER A 228 -5.50 -5.53 14.39
C SER A 228 -5.25 -7.03 14.26
N ALA A 229 -4.37 -7.61 15.06
CA ALA A 229 -4.10 -9.05 15.06
C ALA A 229 -5.37 -9.92 15.23
N LYS A 230 -6.40 -9.40 15.94
CA LYS A 230 -7.71 -10.08 16.10
C LYS A 230 -8.65 -9.86 14.92
N LYS A 231 -8.50 -8.73 14.21
CA LYS A 231 -9.30 -8.35 13.03
C LYS A 231 -8.34 -7.87 11.93
N PRO A 232 -7.62 -8.78 11.24
CA PRO A 232 -6.56 -8.41 10.32
C PRO A 232 -7.06 -7.83 9.00
N PHE A 233 -8.36 -7.85 8.75
CA PHE A 233 -9.01 -7.31 7.57
C PHE A 233 -10.10 -6.32 7.97
N LEU A 234 -10.19 -5.22 7.24
CA LEU A 234 -11.18 -4.17 7.45
C LEU A 234 -11.76 -3.75 6.11
N THR A 235 -13.07 -3.93 5.94
CA THR A 235 -13.82 -3.45 4.78
C THR A 235 -14.75 -2.31 5.19
N LEU A 236 -14.71 -1.21 4.44
CA LEU A 236 -15.65 -0.09 4.59
C LEU A 236 -16.21 0.32 3.23
N ASP A 237 -17.47 0.75 3.22
CA ASP A 237 -18.08 1.38 2.04
C ASP A 237 -17.80 2.89 2.05
N LEU A 238 -17.00 3.35 1.09
CA LEU A 238 -16.57 4.74 0.96
C LEU A 238 -17.46 5.50 -0.03
N ASP A 239 -18.08 6.56 0.44
CA ASP A 239 -18.73 7.56 -0.41
C ASP A 239 -17.65 8.48 -1.03
N LEU A 240 -17.27 8.21 -2.28
CA LEU A 240 -16.20 8.94 -2.98
C LEU A 240 -16.55 10.43 -3.16
N SER A 241 -17.82 10.81 -3.19
CA SER A 241 -18.23 12.21 -3.26
C SER A 241 -17.75 13.04 -2.06
N LYS A 242 -17.46 12.40 -0.92
CA LYS A 242 -16.83 13.08 0.22
C LYS A 242 -15.42 13.56 -0.10
N ALA A 243 -14.66 12.80 -0.90
CA ALA A 243 -13.35 13.21 -1.36
C ALA A 243 -13.46 14.36 -2.38
N GLU A 244 -14.45 14.31 -3.27
CA GLU A 244 -14.72 15.41 -4.22
C GLU A 244 -15.05 16.71 -3.49
N ARG A 245 -16.03 16.68 -2.58
CA ARG A 245 -16.42 17.86 -1.78
C ARG A 245 -15.28 18.39 -0.91
N ALA A 246 -14.46 17.49 -0.35
CA ALA A 246 -13.36 17.90 0.53
C ALA A 246 -12.33 18.80 -0.17
N LYS A 247 -12.13 18.66 -1.48
CA LYS A 247 -11.15 19.45 -2.25
C LYS A 247 -11.47 20.95 -2.26
N HIS A 248 -12.73 21.31 -2.04
CA HIS A 248 -13.21 22.69 -1.97
C HIS A 248 -13.28 23.25 -0.55
N THR A 249 -12.76 22.54 0.46
CA THR A 249 -12.78 22.96 1.85
C THR A 249 -11.38 23.28 2.36
N TYR A 250 -11.27 23.99 3.51
CA TYR A 250 -9.98 24.27 4.16
C TYR A 250 -9.23 22.99 4.53
N PRO A 251 -7.90 22.91 4.35
CA PRO A 251 -7.01 23.94 3.79
C PRO A 251 -6.78 23.84 2.27
N ARG A 252 -7.48 22.96 1.54
CA ARG A 252 -7.20 22.56 0.15
C ARG A 252 -7.45 23.67 -0.88
N TYR A 253 -8.42 24.53 -0.63
CA TYR A 253 -8.71 25.67 -1.49
C TYR A 253 -7.71 26.83 -1.37
N VAL A 254 -6.84 26.77 -0.33
CA VAL A 254 -5.81 27.80 -0.15
C VAL A 254 -4.73 27.65 -1.22
N GLU A 255 -4.56 28.68 -2.01
CA GLU A 255 -3.50 28.75 -3.02
C GLU A 255 -2.11 28.77 -2.35
N ALA A 256 -1.12 28.10 -2.99
CA ALA A 256 0.25 28.02 -2.53
C ALA A 256 1.16 28.75 -3.50
#